data_58c2741929196bc130775e59f7988710
#
_entry.id   58c2741929196bc130775e59f7988710
#
_cell.length_a   1.000
_cell.length_b   1.000
_cell.length_c   1.000
_cell.angle_alpha   90.00
_cell.angle_beta   90.00
_cell.angle_gamma   90.00
#
_symmetry.space_group_name_H-M   'P 1'
#
loop_
_entity.id
_entity.type
_entity.pdbx_description
1 polymer ?
#
loop_
_entity_poly.entity_id
_entity_poly.type
_entity_poly.pdbx_seq_one_letter_code
_entity_poly.pdbx_strand_id
1 'polypeptide(L)'
;MSELNRQRFNRHRLFLGLALVAAVVSSPADCQASHPYHVSHAEVNWNAKSGNFEVALCVWPADLEKALKADTGKSIDLDEVEDLDLLLESYVGKKFRIASGGGQADAKKPAAAQIRWVGHERDLKKAWLYFEISGDKSVRQWKIENRVFFELNEDQLNHVDF
;
A
#
# COMPACT_ATOMS: atom_id res chain seq x y z
N MET A 1 -10.91 93.37 -27.46
CA MET A 1 -9.44 93.40 -27.46
C MET A 1 -8.99 91.98 -27.13
N SER A 2 -8.68 91.37 -28.21
CA SER A 2 -7.40 90.77 -28.70
C SER A 2 -7.02 89.54 -27.83
N GLU A 3 -6.60 88.43 -28.27
CA GLU A 3 -6.16 87.93 -29.60
C GLU A 3 -6.16 86.42 -29.57
N LEU A 4 -6.55 85.89 -30.62
CA LEU A 4 -6.14 84.72 -31.30
C LEU A 4 -4.72 84.21 -30.91
N ASN A 5 -4.58 83.00 -30.48
CA ASN A 5 -3.44 82.30 -31.00
C ASN A 5 -3.80 80.81 -31.29
N ARG A 6 -3.71 80.55 -32.54
CA ARG A 6 -3.99 79.32 -33.23
C ARG A 6 -2.69 78.54 -33.26
N GLN A 7 -2.62 77.49 -32.52
CA GLN A 7 -1.49 76.56 -32.69
C GLN A 7 -1.99 75.17 -33.11
N ARG A 8 -1.43 74.80 -34.16
CA ARG A 8 -1.60 73.71 -35.06
C ARG A 8 -1.58 72.35 -34.39
N PHE A 9 -2.54 71.58 -34.76
CA PHE A 9 -2.55 70.14 -34.73
C PHE A 9 -1.24 69.52 -35.18
N ASN A 10 -0.63 68.76 -34.33
CA ASN A 10 0.36 67.79 -34.74
C ASN A 10 -0.19 66.40 -34.43
N ARG A 11 -0.68 65.78 -35.50
CA ARG A 11 -1.24 64.43 -35.49
C ARG A 11 -0.09 63.42 -35.38
N HIS A 12 0.36 63.12 -34.20
CA HIS A 12 1.17 61.95 -34.00
C HIS A 12 0.25 60.78 -33.68
N ARG A 13 0.11 59.93 -34.68
CA ARG A 13 -0.52 58.62 -34.57
C ARG A 13 0.27 57.79 -33.59
N LEU A 14 -0.18 57.77 -32.36
CA LEU A 14 0.29 56.80 -31.39
C LEU A 14 -0.42 55.50 -31.68
N PHE A 15 0.27 54.58 -32.35
CA PHE A 15 -0.14 53.20 -32.44
C PHE A 15 0.04 52.57 -31.03
N LEU A 16 -1.03 52.50 -30.28
CA LEU A 16 -1.09 51.72 -29.10
C LEU A 16 -1.16 50.25 -29.51
N GLY A 17 -0.01 49.61 -29.57
CA GLY A 17 0.07 48.18 -29.73
C GLY A 17 -0.50 47.51 -28.49
N LEU A 18 -1.70 46.97 -28.61
CA LEU A 18 -2.32 46.11 -27.61
C LEU A 18 -1.58 44.78 -27.61
N ALA A 19 -0.56 44.68 -26.77
CA ALA A 19 0.10 43.42 -26.51
C ALA A 19 -0.86 42.53 -25.70
N LEU A 20 -1.54 41.61 -26.40
CA LEU A 20 -2.33 40.56 -25.81
C LEU A 20 -1.37 39.56 -25.12
N VAL A 21 -1.10 39.77 -23.86
CA VAL A 21 -0.40 38.79 -23.04
C VAL A 21 -1.37 37.63 -22.81
N ALA A 22 -1.25 36.60 -23.64
CA ALA A 22 -1.89 35.33 -23.41
C ALA A 22 -1.21 34.72 -22.14
N ALA A 23 -1.81 34.93 -20.98
CA ALA A 23 -1.47 34.19 -19.79
C ALA A 23 -1.79 32.70 -20.05
N VAL A 24 -0.77 31.94 -20.39
CA VAL A 24 -0.86 30.48 -20.38
C VAL A 24 -1.02 30.10 -18.92
N VAL A 25 -2.25 29.91 -18.48
CA VAL A 25 -2.57 29.26 -17.22
C VAL A 25 -2.13 27.82 -17.40
N SER A 26 -0.89 27.54 -17.05
CA SER A 26 -0.43 26.18 -16.83
C SER A 26 -1.23 25.68 -15.63
N SER A 27 -2.34 25.01 -15.88
CA SER A 27 -2.95 24.18 -14.86
C SER A 27 -1.86 23.25 -14.35
N PRO A 28 -1.58 23.18 -13.04
CA PRO A 28 -0.79 22.11 -12.54
C PRO A 28 -1.48 20.84 -13.05
N ALA A 29 -0.77 20.07 -13.85
CA ALA A 29 -1.21 18.72 -14.16
C ALA A 29 -1.35 18.08 -12.78
N ASP A 30 -2.59 17.93 -12.35
CA ASP A 30 -2.90 17.03 -11.25
C ASP A 30 -2.29 15.71 -11.67
N CYS A 31 -1.12 15.44 -11.11
CA CYS A 31 -0.55 14.12 -11.12
C CYS A 31 -1.50 13.29 -10.23
N GLN A 32 -2.65 12.97 -10.79
CA GLN A 32 -3.46 11.89 -10.29
C GLN A 32 -2.61 10.65 -10.49
N ALA A 33 -1.75 10.40 -9.52
CA ALA A 33 -1.22 9.08 -9.26
C ALA A 33 -2.42 8.21 -8.81
N SER A 34 -3.34 7.97 -9.73
CA SER A 34 -4.45 7.07 -9.54
C SER A 34 -4.06 5.71 -10.10
N HIS A 35 -3.03 5.13 -9.54
CA HIS A 35 -2.92 3.68 -9.44
C HIS A 35 -2.49 3.43 -8.01
N PRO A 36 -3.40 3.06 -7.12
CA PRO A 36 -2.97 2.42 -5.91
C PRO A 36 -2.19 1.20 -6.35
N TYR A 37 -0.88 1.26 -6.23
CA TYR A 37 -0.08 0.05 -6.36
C TYR A 37 -0.59 -0.90 -5.28
N HIS A 38 -1.19 -2.00 -5.70
CA HIS A 38 -1.61 -3.05 -4.78
C HIS A 38 -0.34 -3.75 -4.31
N VAL A 39 0.20 -3.28 -3.19
CA VAL A 39 1.48 -3.74 -2.66
C VAL A 39 1.34 -4.09 -1.19
N SER A 40 1.85 -5.24 -0.81
CA SER A 40 2.18 -5.52 0.59
C SER A 40 3.69 -5.63 0.78
N HIS A 41 4.15 -5.36 1.98
CA HIS A 41 5.55 -5.46 2.35
C HIS A 41 5.68 -6.24 3.65
N ALA A 42 6.44 -7.32 3.65
CA ALA A 42 6.70 -8.15 4.81
C ALA A 42 8.19 -8.13 5.16
N GLU A 43 8.51 -7.81 6.40
CA GLU A 43 9.82 -8.02 6.99
C GLU A 43 9.77 -9.33 7.78
N VAL A 44 10.69 -10.26 7.46
CA VAL A 44 10.76 -11.57 8.08
C VAL A 44 12.12 -11.76 8.74
N ASN A 45 12.14 -11.89 10.05
CA ASN A 45 13.36 -12.04 10.83
C ASN A 45 13.40 -13.38 11.56
N TRP A 46 14.53 -14.08 11.46
CA TRP A 46 14.75 -15.29 12.23
C TRP A 46 15.20 -14.99 13.65
N ASN A 47 14.41 -15.37 14.64
CA ASN A 47 14.80 -15.29 16.04
C ASN A 47 15.43 -16.62 16.51
N ALA A 48 16.76 -16.64 16.59
CA ALA A 48 17.50 -17.84 16.99
C ALA A 48 17.23 -18.30 18.43
N LYS A 49 16.74 -17.40 19.30
CA LYS A 49 16.41 -17.75 20.69
C LYS A 49 15.11 -18.55 20.77
N SER A 50 14.05 -18.02 20.17
CA SER A 50 12.73 -18.68 20.15
C SER A 50 12.67 -19.83 19.15
N GLY A 51 13.43 -19.76 18.04
CA GLY A 51 13.32 -20.67 16.91
C GLY A 51 12.10 -20.36 16.02
N ASN A 52 11.64 -19.12 16.04
CA ASN A 52 10.52 -18.65 15.24
C ASN A 52 10.99 -17.60 14.23
N PHE A 53 10.22 -17.46 13.16
CA PHE A 53 10.24 -16.29 12.29
C PHE A 53 9.32 -15.22 12.87
N GLU A 54 9.83 -14.03 13.06
CA GLU A 54 9.07 -12.85 13.44
C GLU A 54 8.71 -12.09 12.16
N VAL A 55 7.45 -11.82 11.95
CA VAL A 55 6.94 -11.18 10.72
C VAL A 55 6.24 -9.89 11.06
N ALA A 56 6.62 -8.83 10.38
CA ALA A 56 5.92 -7.56 10.34
C ALA A 56 5.39 -7.33 8.90
N LEU A 57 4.09 -7.46 8.72
CA LEU A 57 3.43 -7.33 7.42
C LEU A 57 2.71 -5.99 7.33
N CYS A 58 3.17 -5.11 6.43
CA CYS A 58 2.55 -3.83 6.12
C CYS A 58 1.58 -3.95 4.95
N VAL A 59 0.36 -3.48 5.15
CA VAL A 59 -0.72 -3.49 4.15
C VAL A 59 -1.53 -2.19 4.18
N TRP A 60 -2.36 -1.97 3.15
CA TRP A 60 -3.32 -0.87 3.13
C TRP A 60 -4.59 -1.26 3.90
N PRO A 61 -5.08 -0.41 4.84
CA PRO A 61 -6.29 -0.69 5.60
C PRO A 61 -7.52 -0.94 4.73
N ALA A 62 -7.72 -0.14 3.69
CA ALA A 62 -8.87 -0.29 2.79
C ALA A 62 -8.87 -1.63 2.02
N ASP A 63 -7.69 -2.17 1.67
CA ASP A 63 -7.60 -3.48 1.03
C ASP A 63 -7.76 -4.60 2.06
N LEU A 64 -7.32 -4.37 3.29
CA LEU A 64 -7.55 -5.30 4.40
C LEU A 64 -9.05 -5.47 4.69
N GLU A 65 -9.85 -4.40 4.74
CA GLU A 65 -11.31 -4.46 4.87
C GLU A 65 -11.97 -5.26 3.74
N LYS A 66 -11.55 -5.02 2.50
CA LYS A 66 -12.06 -5.77 1.33
C LYS A 66 -11.71 -7.26 1.43
N ALA A 67 -10.48 -7.58 1.85
CA ALA A 67 -10.01 -8.95 2.00
C ALA A 67 -10.76 -9.68 3.10
N LEU A 68 -10.94 -9.05 4.25
CA LEU A 68 -11.73 -9.61 5.36
C LEU A 68 -13.20 -9.78 4.97
N LYS A 69 -13.77 -8.84 4.21
CA LYS A 69 -15.12 -8.99 3.65
C LYS A 69 -15.20 -10.18 2.69
N ALA A 70 -14.22 -10.36 1.82
CA ALA A 70 -14.18 -11.50 0.90
C ALA A 70 -14.02 -12.83 1.64
N ASP A 71 -13.24 -12.86 2.72
CA ASP A 71 -12.99 -14.06 3.52
C ASP A 71 -14.18 -14.46 4.42
N THR A 72 -14.90 -13.47 4.96
CA THR A 72 -15.98 -13.70 5.95
C THR A 72 -17.38 -13.59 5.36
N GLY A 73 -17.53 -12.96 4.19
CA GLY A 73 -18.84 -12.63 3.61
C GLY A 73 -19.56 -11.46 4.30
N LYS A 74 -18.94 -10.80 5.27
CA LYS A 74 -19.51 -9.69 6.05
C LYS A 74 -18.79 -8.40 5.74
N SER A 75 -19.52 -7.27 5.79
CA SER A 75 -18.86 -5.96 5.75
C SER A 75 -18.07 -5.78 7.05
N ILE A 76 -16.80 -5.44 6.90
CA ILE A 76 -15.89 -5.21 8.03
C ILE A 76 -15.50 -3.74 8.00
N ASP A 77 -15.66 -3.10 9.14
CA ASP A 77 -15.08 -1.80 9.49
C ASP A 77 -14.01 -2.07 10.55
N LEU A 78 -12.76 -1.74 10.25
CA LEU A 78 -11.65 -2.01 11.16
C LEU A 78 -11.72 -1.21 12.46
N ASP A 79 -12.50 -0.12 12.51
CA ASP A 79 -12.67 0.70 13.71
C ASP A 79 -13.77 0.16 14.65
N GLU A 80 -14.73 -0.58 14.11
CA GLU A 80 -15.94 -0.97 14.83
C GLU A 80 -16.03 -2.48 15.10
N VAL A 81 -15.26 -3.30 14.35
CA VAL A 81 -15.38 -4.76 14.46
C VAL A 81 -14.81 -5.26 15.78
N GLU A 82 -15.63 -6.01 16.48
CA GLU A 82 -15.18 -6.80 17.63
C GLU A 82 -14.25 -7.95 17.14
N ASP A 83 -13.31 -8.37 17.98
CA ASP A 83 -12.40 -9.49 17.71
C ASP A 83 -11.56 -9.34 16.41
N LEU A 84 -11.18 -8.10 16.06
CA LEU A 84 -10.36 -7.83 14.87
C LEU A 84 -9.11 -8.71 14.81
N ASP A 85 -8.42 -8.91 15.94
CA ASP A 85 -7.21 -9.74 16.00
C ASP A 85 -7.47 -11.18 15.56
N LEU A 86 -8.58 -11.77 15.93
CA LEU A 86 -8.95 -13.13 15.51
C LEU A 86 -9.22 -13.21 14.01
N LEU A 87 -9.84 -12.19 13.44
CA LEU A 87 -10.08 -12.11 11.99
C LEU A 87 -8.77 -11.97 11.23
N LEU A 88 -7.88 -11.11 11.70
CA LEU A 88 -6.57 -10.89 11.09
C LEU A 88 -5.69 -12.15 11.17
N GLU A 89 -5.61 -12.79 12.32
CA GLU A 89 -4.89 -14.05 12.51
C GLU A 89 -5.41 -15.13 11.56
N SER A 90 -6.73 -15.30 11.49
CA SER A 90 -7.37 -16.27 10.60
C SER A 90 -7.05 -15.99 9.12
N TYR A 91 -7.15 -14.73 8.70
CA TYR A 91 -6.87 -14.33 7.33
C TYR A 91 -5.39 -14.55 6.96
N VAL A 92 -4.47 -14.04 7.78
CA VAL A 92 -3.03 -14.19 7.57
C VAL A 92 -2.62 -15.66 7.56
N GLY A 93 -3.19 -16.47 8.45
CA GLY A 93 -2.93 -17.91 8.52
C GLY A 93 -3.29 -18.70 7.25
N LYS A 94 -4.21 -18.17 6.44
CA LYS A 94 -4.57 -18.73 5.12
C LYS A 94 -3.65 -18.25 4.01
N LYS A 95 -3.04 -17.06 4.15
CA LYS A 95 -2.37 -16.34 3.06
C LYS A 95 -0.85 -16.31 3.17
N PHE A 96 -0.30 -16.39 4.38
CA PHE A 96 1.14 -16.31 4.61
C PHE A 96 1.70 -17.64 5.14
N ARG A 97 2.78 -18.14 4.52
CA ARG A 97 3.40 -19.41 4.90
C ARG A 97 4.92 -19.33 4.82
N ILE A 98 5.56 -19.99 5.76
CA ILE A 98 6.99 -20.29 5.70
C ILE A 98 7.13 -21.82 5.85
N ALA A 99 7.80 -22.44 4.90
CA ALA A 99 7.99 -23.88 4.89
C ALA A 99 9.46 -24.24 4.57
N SER A 100 9.88 -25.44 4.98
CA SER A 100 11.20 -25.93 4.59
C SER A 100 11.32 -26.06 3.08
N GLY A 101 12.39 -25.50 2.48
CA GLY A 101 12.66 -25.50 1.04
C GLY A 101 13.44 -26.70 0.51
N GLY A 102 13.92 -27.58 1.37
CA GLY A 102 14.82 -28.68 1.01
C GLY A 102 14.17 -30.06 0.99
N GLY A 103 14.18 -30.69 -0.18
CA GLY A 103 13.99 -32.13 -0.34
C GLY A 103 12.54 -32.57 -0.53
N GLN A 104 12.40 -33.63 -1.32
CA GLN A 104 11.18 -34.32 -1.71
C GLN A 104 10.03 -34.10 -0.74
N ALA A 105 9.00 -33.43 -1.23
CA ALA A 105 7.73 -33.35 -0.54
C ALA A 105 7.28 -34.78 -0.21
N ASP A 106 7.61 -35.23 0.99
CA ASP A 106 6.79 -36.23 1.62
C ASP A 106 5.41 -35.57 1.70
N ALA A 107 4.51 -36.10 0.90
CA ALA A 107 3.15 -35.60 0.68
C ALA A 107 2.24 -35.81 1.93
N LYS A 108 2.79 -35.86 3.09
CA LYS A 108 2.10 -35.52 4.32
C LYS A 108 1.99 -33.99 4.33
N LYS A 109 0.78 -33.52 3.96
CA LYS A 109 0.27 -32.15 4.09
C LYS A 109 1.15 -31.39 5.10
N PRO A 110 1.95 -30.41 4.65
CA PRO A 110 2.76 -29.65 5.59
C PRO A 110 1.80 -29.16 6.66
N ALA A 111 2.06 -29.54 7.91
CA ALA A 111 1.29 -29.01 9.02
C ALA A 111 1.29 -27.49 8.80
N ALA A 112 0.10 -26.90 8.68
CA ALA A 112 -0.02 -25.48 8.50
C ALA A 112 0.85 -24.87 9.60
N ALA A 113 1.91 -24.16 9.21
CA ALA A 113 2.81 -23.57 10.17
C ALA A 113 1.92 -22.74 11.09
N GLN A 114 1.95 -23.06 12.38
CA GLN A 114 1.08 -22.39 13.33
C GLN A 114 1.55 -20.95 13.40
N ILE A 115 0.68 -20.05 12.96
CA ILE A 115 0.86 -18.63 13.22
C ILE A 115 0.54 -18.38 14.68
N ARG A 116 1.41 -17.66 15.33
CA ARG A 116 1.17 -17.08 16.65
C ARG A 116 0.97 -15.58 16.44
N TRP A 117 -0.25 -15.14 16.62
CA TRP A 117 -0.59 -13.72 16.53
C TRP A 117 0.08 -12.94 17.66
N VAL A 118 0.61 -11.77 17.34
CA VAL A 118 1.24 -10.84 18.29
C VAL A 118 0.38 -9.59 18.46
N GLY A 119 -0.18 -9.06 17.38
CA GLY A 119 -1.03 -7.87 17.41
C GLY A 119 -0.99 -7.10 16.10
N HIS A 120 -1.63 -5.94 16.10
CA HIS A 120 -1.60 -5.03 14.97
C HIS A 120 -1.48 -3.58 15.41
N GLU A 121 -1.00 -2.74 14.50
CA GLU A 121 -1.02 -1.29 14.60
C GLU A 121 -1.54 -0.73 13.29
N ARG A 122 -2.27 0.38 13.31
CA ARG A 122 -2.77 1.01 12.09
C ARG A 122 -2.94 2.51 12.20
N ASP A 123 -2.82 3.16 11.07
CA ASP A 123 -3.25 4.52 10.82
C ASP A 123 -4.14 4.57 9.56
N LEU A 124 -4.43 5.75 9.03
CA LEU A 124 -5.28 5.91 7.84
C LEU A 124 -4.66 5.35 6.55
N LYS A 125 -3.36 5.11 6.53
CA LYS A 125 -2.61 4.72 5.32
C LYS A 125 -1.94 3.36 5.43
N LYS A 126 -1.66 2.89 6.64
CA LYS A 126 -0.92 1.66 6.87
C LYS A 126 -1.52 0.87 8.01
N ALA A 127 -1.55 -0.43 7.83
CA ALA A 127 -1.77 -1.41 8.89
C ALA A 127 -0.56 -2.33 8.96
N TRP A 128 0.02 -2.46 10.14
CA TRP A 128 1.08 -3.39 10.44
C TRP A 128 0.50 -4.57 11.21
N LEU A 129 0.73 -5.77 10.71
CA LEU A 129 0.27 -7.02 11.28
C LEU A 129 1.48 -7.79 11.76
N TYR A 130 1.53 -8.09 13.07
CA TYR A 130 2.66 -8.75 13.72
C TYR A 130 2.30 -10.17 14.10
N PHE A 131 3.09 -11.13 13.67
CA PHE A 131 2.89 -12.53 13.99
C PHE A 131 4.19 -13.33 13.95
N GLU A 132 4.19 -14.49 14.54
CA GLU A 132 5.30 -15.43 14.47
C GLU A 132 4.89 -16.71 13.77
N ILE A 133 5.87 -17.33 13.11
CA ILE A 133 5.73 -18.63 12.49
C ILE A 133 6.81 -19.54 13.04
N SER A 134 6.42 -20.71 13.56
CA SER A 134 7.38 -21.66 14.10
C SER A 134 8.31 -22.17 12.99
N GLY A 135 9.60 -22.12 13.25
CA GLY A 135 10.65 -22.66 12.39
C GLY A 135 11.27 -23.93 12.96
N ASP A 136 12.18 -24.52 12.21
CA ASP A 136 13.00 -25.64 12.65
C ASP A 136 14.48 -25.29 12.42
N LYS A 137 15.25 -25.25 13.51
CA LYS A 137 16.69 -24.90 13.49
C LYS A 137 17.54 -25.85 12.64
N SER A 138 17.04 -27.03 12.32
CA SER A 138 17.73 -28.01 11.46
C SER A 138 17.57 -27.73 9.96
N VAL A 139 16.57 -26.91 9.59
CA VAL A 139 16.28 -26.57 8.20
C VAL A 139 17.27 -25.52 7.69
N ARG A 140 17.86 -25.77 6.53
CA ARG A 140 18.86 -24.90 5.90
C ARG A 140 18.27 -23.96 4.84
N GLN A 141 17.14 -24.32 4.30
CA GLN A 141 16.48 -23.57 3.23
C GLN A 141 15.02 -23.39 3.56
N TRP A 142 14.54 -22.18 3.36
CA TRP A 142 13.15 -21.81 3.62
C TRP A 142 12.49 -21.29 2.34
N LYS A 143 11.23 -21.61 2.18
CA LYS A 143 10.36 -21.04 1.16
C LYS A 143 9.31 -20.19 1.84
N ILE A 144 9.22 -18.92 1.43
CA ILE A 144 8.21 -18.00 1.90
C ILE A 144 7.16 -17.85 0.82
N GLU A 145 5.89 -17.93 1.20
CA GLU A 145 4.76 -17.69 0.34
C GLU A 145 3.89 -16.61 0.97
N ASN A 146 3.78 -15.45 0.31
CA ASN A 146 2.90 -14.35 0.67
C ASN A 146 1.84 -14.19 -0.43
N ARG A 147 0.60 -14.59 -0.15
CA ARG A 147 -0.55 -14.51 -1.06
C ARG A 147 -1.60 -13.51 -0.59
N VAL A 148 -1.23 -12.61 0.28
CA VAL A 148 -2.12 -11.57 0.81
C VAL A 148 -2.67 -10.76 -0.37
N PHE A 149 -3.99 -10.56 -0.40
CA PHE A 149 -4.74 -9.79 -1.41
C PHE A 149 -4.71 -10.32 -2.86
N PHE A 150 -4.14 -11.49 -3.14
CA PHE A 150 -4.18 -12.09 -4.47
C PHE A 150 -5.60 -12.39 -4.96
N GLU A 151 -6.55 -12.52 -4.04
CA GLU A 151 -7.97 -12.68 -4.35
C GLU A 151 -8.68 -11.38 -4.72
N LEU A 152 -8.06 -10.23 -4.45
CA LEU A 152 -8.64 -8.91 -4.72
C LEU A 152 -8.15 -8.32 -6.04
N ASN A 153 -6.86 -8.51 -6.34
CA ASN A 153 -6.19 -7.79 -7.40
C ASN A 153 -5.27 -8.73 -8.18
N GLU A 154 -5.43 -8.74 -9.50
CA GLU A 154 -4.59 -9.56 -10.39
C GLU A 154 -3.16 -9.04 -10.48
N ASP A 155 -2.95 -7.75 -10.22
CA ASP A 155 -1.67 -7.05 -10.24
C ASP A 155 -1.05 -6.85 -8.84
N GLN A 156 -1.53 -7.59 -7.84
CA GLN A 156 -0.98 -7.53 -6.48
C GLN A 156 0.50 -7.89 -6.45
N LEU A 157 1.30 -7.03 -5.84
CA LEU A 157 2.73 -7.25 -5.58
C LEU A 157 2.99 -7.42 -4.09
N ASN A 158 3.60 -8.53 -3.72
CA ASN A 158 3.94 -8.83 -2.33
C ASN A 158 5.45 -8.92 -2.17
N HIS A 159 6.06 -7.87 -1.61
CA HIS A 159 7.48 -7.85 -1.28
C HIS A 159 7.73 -8.56 0.04
N VAL A 160 8.85 -9.29 0.10
CA VAL A 160 9.32 -9.93 1.33
C VAL A 160 10.81 -9.67 1.48
N ASP A 161 11.19 -9.01 2.55
CA ASP A 161 12.56 -8.86 3.02
C ASP A 161 12.85 -9.95 4.06
N PHE A 162 13.94 -10.73 3.82
CA PHE A 162 14.29 -11.90 4.61
C PHE A 162 15.80 -11.97 4.88
#